data_75122fe7dfce2a30d4069819ffc070a6
#
_entry.id   75122fe7dfce2a30d4069819ffc070a6
#
_cell.length_a   1.000
_cell.length_b   1.000
_cell.length_c   1.000
_cell.angle_alpha   90.00
_cell.angle_beta   90.00
_cell.angle_gamma   90.00
#
_symmetry.space_group_name_H-M   'P 1'
#
loop_
_entity.id
_entity.type
_entity.pdbx_description
1 polymer ?
#
loop_
_entity_poly.entity_id
_entity_poly.type
_entity_poly.pdbx_seq_one_letter_code
_entity_poly.pdbx_strand_id
1 'polypeptide(L)'
;DNFNKISNADKVYSKLKDYAKSQGYKVREGTDIPGNGQTVFKKSGGAPEIIIKPTMSKEGKIKTLAHEIGHAKLHDPSKGYRPNKGIKELEAETIGHMFAGKHGIKTEGYSYTYTTGWMQKYGVPKSQIDASFTKSYSVYNDMNKYVGEP
;
A
#
# COMPACT_ATOMS: atom_id res chain seq x y z
N ASP A 1 9.51 10.02 10.83
CA ASP A 1 10.04 9.35 9.64
C ASP A 1 11.00 10.24 8.86
N ASN A 2 11.76 9.63 7.96
CA ASN A 2 12.84 10.30 7.24
C ASN A 2 12.51 10.54 5.75
N PHE A 3 11.24 10.61 5.39
CA PHE A 3 10.88 10.88 4.01
C PHE A 3 11.17 12.33 3.63
N ASN A 4 11.62 12.54 2.39
CA ASN A 4 11.76 13.89 1.86
C ASN A 4 10.37 14.55 1.74
N LYS A 5 10.36 15.87 1.78
CA LYS A 5 9.10 16.62 1.65
C LYS A 5 8.79 16.89 0.18
N ILE A 6 7.51 16.82 -0.16
CA ILE A 6 7.00 17.21 -1.48
C ILE A 6 5.99 18.34 -1.32
N SER A 7 5.93 19.24 -2.31
CA SER A 7 5.15 20.47 -2.20
C SER A 7 3.64 20.24 -2.20
N ASN A 8 3.16 19.16 -2.81
CA ASN A 8 1.74 18.87 -2.96
C ASN A 8 1.27 17.70 -2.10
N ALA A 9 1.95 17.44 -0.97
CA ALA A 9 1.65 16.27 -0.14
C ALA A 9 0.20 16.24 0.36
N ASP A 10 -0.33 17.39 0.79
CA ASP A 10 -1.71 17.46 1.28
C ASP A 10 -2.71 17.07 0.18
N LYS A 11 -2.50 17.56 -1.03
CA LYS A 11 -3.37 17.26 -2.17
C LYS A 11 -3.32 15.78 -2.53
N VAL A 12 -2.11 15.21 -2.60
CA VAL A 12 -1.93 13.79 -2.93
C VAL A 12 -2.58 12.91 -1.86
N TYR A 13 -2.36 13.22 -0.60
CA TYR A 13 -2.96 12.45 0.50
C TYR A 13 -4.49 12.52 0.45
N SER A 14 -5.03 13.70 0.24
CA SER A 14 -6.49 13.90 0.14
C SER A 14 -7.09 13.09 -1.01
N LYS A 15 -6.47 13.15 -2.19
CA LYS A 15 -6.95 12.40 -3.36
C LYS A 15 -6.82 10.89 -3.17
N LEU A 16 -5.77 10.45 -2.49
CA LEU A 16 -5.59 9.02 -2.21
C LEU A 16 -6.66 8.52 -1.23
N LYS A 17 -7.01 9.32 -0.23
CA LYS A 17 -8.14 9.00 0.67
C LYS A 17 -9.45 8.94 -0.12
N ASP A 18 -9.67 9.85 -1.03
CA ASP A 18 -10.86 9.84 -1.87
C ASP A 18 -10.92 8.59 -2.74
N TYR A 19 -9.78 8.17 -3.28
CA TYR A 19 -9.71 6.90 -4.02
C TYR A 19 -10.13 5.72 -3.15
N ALA A 20 -9.60 5.63 -1.93
CA ALA A 20 -9.96 4.54 -1.02
C ALA A 20 -11.46 4.52 -0.73
N LYS A 21 -12.04 5.69 -0.50
CA LYS A 21 -13.48 5.81 -0.28
C LYS A 21 -14.29 5.41 -1.51
N SER A 22 -13.80 5.76 -2.71
CA SER A 22 -14.46 5.37 -3.96
C SER A 22 -14.47 3.84 -4.16
N GLN A 23 -13.54 3.14 -3.53
CA GLN A 23 -13.48 1.67 -3.54
C GLN A 23 -14.33 1.03 -2.43
N GLY A 24 -15.00 1.85 -1.63
CA GLY A 24 -15.85 1.38 -0.54
C GLY A 24 -15.11 1.23 0.79
N TYR A 25 -13.86 1.68 0.90
CA TYR A 25 -13.09 1.54 2.13
C TYR A 25 -13.30 2.72 3.06
N LYS A 26 -13.31 2.44 4.37
CA LYS A 26 -13.29 3.48 5.39
C LYS A 26 -11.86 3.83 5.73
N VAL A 27 -11.54 5.13 5.79
CA VAL A 27 -10.18 5.59 6.13
C VAL A 27 -10.26 6.54 7.30
N ARG A 28 -9.45 6.29 8.33
CA ARG A 28 -9.31 7.21 9.46
C ARG A 28 -7.88 7.25 9.97
N GLU A 29 -7.56 8.29 10.71
CA GLU A 29 -6.30 8.34 11.47
C GLU A 29 -6.59 7.93 12.91
N GLY A 30 -5.67 7.18 13.51
CA GLY A 30 -5.83 6.70 14.88
C GLY A 30 -4.54 6.12 15.43
N THR A 31 -4.46 6.09 16.76
CA THR A 31 -3.30 5.57 17.49
C THR A 31 -3.52 4.16 18.03
N ASP A 32 -4.67 3.58 17.79
CA ASP A 32 -5.09 2.27 18.29
C ASP A 32 -4.63 1.11 17.40
N ILE A 33 -3.41 1.23 16.83
CA ILE A 33 -2.82 0.22 15.94
C ILE A 33 -1.36 -0.03 16.34
N PRO A 34 -0.82 -1.25 16.09
CA PRO A 34 0.54 -1.58 16.49
C PRO A 34 1.63 -0.94 15.64
N GLY A 35 1.32 -0.58 14.41
CA GLY A 35 2.30 -0.01 13.46
C GLY A 35 1.86 1.33 12.93
N ASN A 36 2.39 1.69 11.76
CA ASN A 36 2.08 2.97 11.11
C ASN A 36 0.76 2.94 10.35
N GLY A 37 0.31 1.78 9.93
CA GLY A 37 -0.95 1.59 9.25
C GLY A 37 -1.48 0.18 9.44
N GLN A 38 -2.80 0.02 9.26
CA GLN A 38 -3.44 -1.28 9.35
C GLN A 38 -4.69 -1.29 8.48
N THR A 39 -4.91 -2.41 7.80
CA THR A 39 -6.16 -2.70 7.10
C THR A 39 -6.91 -3.77 7.89
N VAL A 40 -8.14 -3.45 8.28
CA VAL A 40 -8.99 -4.35 9.06
C VAL A 40 -10.10 -4.86 8.17
N PHE A 41 -10.17 -6.18 8.00
CA PHE A 41 -11.24 -6.85 7.27
C PHE A 41 -12.27 -7.35 8.27
N LYS A 42 -13.54 -7.05 8.02
CA LYS A 42 -14.63 -7.44 8.91
C LYS A 42 -15.15 -8.82 8.54
N LYS A 43 -15.29 -9.69 9.54
CA LYS A 43 -15.81 -11.05 9.36
C LYS A 43 -17.22 -11.07 8.78
N SER A 44 -18.00 -10.05 9.06
CA SER A 44 -19.36 -9.90 8.55
C SER A 44 -19.45 -9.51 7.08
N GLY A 45 -18.30 -9.30 6.41
CA GLY A 45 -18.26 -8.89 5.00
C GLY A 45 -18.53 -7.40 4.78
N GLY A 46 -18.45 -6.57 5.82
CA GLY A 46 -18.56 -5.12 5.69
C GLY A 46 -17.34 -4.50 5.03
N ALA A 47 -17.39 -3.19 4.76
CA ALA A 47 -16.31 -2.47 4.13
C ALA A 47 -15.01 -2.57 4.96
N PRO A 48 -13.88 -2.85 4.33
CA PRO A 48 -12.60 -2.79 5.02
C PRO A 48 -12.35 -1.40 5.60
N GLU A 49 -11.67 -1.36 6.75
CA GLU A 49 -11.25 -0.11 7.38
C GLU A 49 -9.74 0.01 7.33
N ILE A 50 -9.26 1.18 6.89
CA ILE A 50 -7.84 1.51 6.86
C ILE A 50 -7.59 2.56 7.94
N ILE A 51 -6.61 2.28 8.80
CA ILE A 51 -6.23 3.17 9.91
C ILE A 51 -4.78 3.59 9.70
N ILE A 52 -4.54 4.89 9.74
CA ILE A 52 -3.21 5.47 9.54
C ILE A 52 -2.81 6.21 10.82
N LYS A 53 -1.59 5.97 11.29
CA LYS A 53 -1.08 6.65 12.48
C LYS A 53 -0.86 8.14 12.18
N PRO A 54 -1.39 9.06 13.02
CA PRO A 54 -1.35 10.49 12.71
C PRO A 54 0.03 11.15 12.93
N THR A 55 0.97 10.47 13.59
CA THR A 55 2.27 11.05 13.97
C THR A 55 3.30 11.04 12.85
N MET A 56 3.00 10.42 11.71
CA MET A 56 3.90 10.43 10.56
C MET A 56 3.87 11.77 9.82
N SER A 57 4.92 12.04 9.03
CA SER A 57 4.87 13.12 8.04
C SER A 57 3.77 12.86 7.01
N LYS A 58 3.37 13.89 6.25
CA LYS A 58 2.41 13.71 5.16
C LYS A 58 2.90 12.68 4.15
N GLU A 59 4.20 12.73 3.83
CA GLU A 59 4.82 11.79 2.89
C GLU A 59 4.76 10.37 3.41
N GLY A 60 5.02 10.19 4.71
CA GLY A 60 4.89 8.88 5.35
C GLY A 60 3.45 8.36 5.31
N LYS A 61 2.49 9.24 5.54
CA LYS A 61 1.06 8.89 5.44
C LYS A 61 0.67 8.46 4.02
N ILE A 62 1.18 9.15 3.01
CA ILE A 62 0.91 8.80 1.61
C ILE A 62 1.42 7.39 1.31
N LYS A 63 2.67 7.12 1.62
CA LYS A 63 3.27 5.80 1.37
C LYS A 63 2.51 4.72 2.13
N THR A 64 2.21 4.96 3.41
CA THR A 64 1.50 3.99 4.25
C THR A 64 0.08 3.75 3.77
N LEU A 65 -0.65 4.80 3.40
CA LEU A 65 -2.01 4.65 2.89
C LEU A 65 -2.02 3.84 1.59
N ALA A 66 -1.10 4.10 0.67
CA ALA A 66 -1.00 3.32 -0.57
C ALA A 66 -0.72 1.85 -0.28
N HIS A 67 0.16 1.55 0.67
CA HIS A 67 0.44 0.19 1.14
C HIS A 67 -0.83 -0.49 1.67
N GLU A 68 -1.58 0.19 2.54
CA GLU A 68 -2.80 -0.38 3.12
C GLU A 68 -3.92 -0.53 2.09
N ILE A 69 -4.05 0.39 1.14
CA ILE A 69 -4.97 0.22 0.02
C ILE A 69 -4.61 -1.04 -0.78
N GLY A 70 -3.32 -1.29 -0.95
CA GLY A 70 -2.84 -2.52 -1.59
C GLY A 70 -3.37 -3.77 -0.89
N HIS A 71 -3.30 -3.81 0.43
CA HIS A 71 -3.90 -4.92 1.21
C HIS A 71 -5.41 -5.00 1.00
N ALA A 72 -6.11 -3.88 1.07
CA ALA A 72 -7.56 -3.88 0.92
C ALA A 72 -7.99 -4.40 -0.45
N LYS A 73 -7.25 -4.04 -1.51
CA LYS A 73 -7.57 -4.46 -2.89
C LYS A 73 -7.21 -5.92 -3.16
N LEU A 74 -6.07 -6.38 -2.67
CA LEU A 74 -5.52 -7.69 -3.05
C LEU A 74 -5.72 -8.77 -2.00
N HIS A 75 -5.85 -8.40 -0.73
CA HIS A 75 -5.75 -9.36 0.38
C HIS A 75 -7.02 -9.46 1.22
N ASP A 76 -8.15 -8.99 0.69
CA ASP A 76 -9.45 -9.19 1.34
C ASP A 76 -9.76 -10.69 1.31
N PRO A 77 -9.91 -11.35 2.49
CA PRO A 77 -10.16 -12.79 2.54
C PRO A 77 -11.41 -13.24 1.78
N SER A 78 -12.39 -12.36 1.59
CA SER A 78 -13.62 -12.67 0.88
C SER A 78 -13.45 -12.74 -0.63
N LYS A 79 -12.29 -12.30 -1.17
CA LYS A 79 -12.05 -12.21 -2.62
C LYS A 79 -11.35 -13.43 -3.22
N GLY A 80 -10.99 -14.42 -2.40
CA GLY A 80 -10.46 -15.69 -2.90
C GLY A 80 -8.95 -15.78 -3.10
N TYR A 81 -8.25 -14.67 -3.24
CA TYR A 81 -6.79 -14.67 -3.36
C TYR A 81 -6.18 -14.62 -1.94
N ARG A 82 -5.50 -15.69 -1.54
CA ARG A 82 -4.97 -15.83 -0.17
C ARG A 82 -3.50 -16.25 -0.18
N PRO A 83 -2.59 -15.38 -0.63
CA PRO A 83 -1.17 -15.70 -0.58
C PRO A 83 -0.68 -15.72 0.87
N ASN A 84 0.52 -16.27 1.11
CA ASN A 84 1.13 -16.25 2.43
C ASN A 84 1.49 -14.80 2.82
N LYS A 85 1.83 -14.62 4.12
CA LYS A 85 2.14 -13.30 4.67
C LYS A 85 3.28 -12.61 3.92
N GLY A 86 4.32 -13.33 3.53
CA GLY A 86 5.45 -12.78 2.80
C GLY A 86 5.04 -12.17 1.47
N ILE A 87 4.21 -12.86 0.72
CA ILE A 87 3.70 -12.39 -0.57
C ILE A 87 2.78 -11.19 -0.36
N LYS A 88 1.89 -11.23 0.64
CA LYS A 88 1.02 -10.09 0.96
C LYS A 88 1.84 -8.82 1.21
N GLU A 89 2.87 -8.92 2.02
CA GLU A 89 3.71 -7.77 2.33
C GLU A 89 4.50 -7.29 1.11
N LEU A 90 5.02 -8.22 0.30
CA LEU A 90 5.71 -7.85 -0.94
C LEU A 90 4.79 -7.05 -1.86
N GLU A 91 3.58 -7.50 -2.06
CA GLU A 91 2.61 -6.85 -2.95
C GLU A 91 2.23 -5.47 -2.43
N ALA A 92 1.88 -5.36 -1.15
CA ALA A 92 1.50 -4.08 -0.55
C ALA A 92 2.67 -3.08 -0.54
N GLU A 93 3.87 -3.56 -0.20
CA GLU A 93 5.06 -2.71 -0.18
C GLU A 93 5.43 -2.22 -1.58
N THR A 94 5.26 -3.07 -2.59
CA THR A 94 5.49 -2.69 -3.99
C THR A 94 4.55 -1.56 -4.39
N ILE A 95 3.28 -1.67 -4.05
CA ILE A 95 2.28 -0.63 -4.37
C ILE A 95 2.64 0.69 -3.67
N GLY A 96 2.96 0.63 -2.38
CA GLY A 96 3.33 1.81 -1.62
C GLY A 96 4.57 2.50 -2.17
N HIS A 97 5.59 1.71 -2.50
CA HIS A 97 6.84 2.22 -3.07
C HIS A 97 6.62 2.88 -4.44
N MET A 98 5.89 2.20 -5.34
CA MET A 98 5.64 2.74 -6.68
C MET A 98 4.81 4.01 -6.63
N PHE A 99 3.76 4.04 -5.82
CA PHE A 99 2.92 5.23 -5.70
C PHE A 99 3.69 6.41 -5.10
N ALA A 100 4.42 6.18 -4.03
CA ALA A 100 5.26 7.21 -3.41
C ALA A 100 6.30 7.75 -4.40
N GLY A 101 6.98 6.87 -5.12
CA GLY A 101 7.97 7.25 -6.12
C GLY A 101 7.39 8.08 -7.25
N LYS A 102 6.18 7.76 -7.71
CA LYS A 102 5.47 8.54 -8.75
C LYS A 102 5.29 10.00 -8.32
N HIS A 103 5.10 10.24 -7.04
CA HIS A 103 4.87 11.58 -6.49
C HIS A 103 6.13 12.22 -5.90
N GLY A 104 7.30 11.64 -6.18
CA GLY A 104 8.59 12.23 -5.77
C GLY A 104 9.00 11.92 -4.34
N ILE A 105 8.32 11.01 -3.66
CA ILE A 105 8.69 10.56 -2.32
C ILE A 105 9.71 9.42 -2.47
N LYS A 106 10.91 9.65 -1.92
CA LYS A 106 11.97 8.63 -1.96
C LYS A 106 11.73 7.61 -0.85
N THR A 107 11.61 6.35 -1.23
CA THR A 107 11.46 5.24 -0.31
C THR A 107 12.67 4.33 -0.45
N GLU A 108 13.50 4.28 0.58
CA GLU A 108 14.68 3.41 0.56
C GLU A 108 14.27 1.96 0.75
N GLY A 109 15.12 1.06 0.27
CA GLY A 109 14.98 -0.37 0.53
C GLY A 109 14.14 -1.15 -0.44
N TYR A 110 13.48 -0.51 -1.41
CA TYR A 110 12.81 -1.24 -2.48
C TYR A 110 13.72 -1.27 -3.70
N SER A 111 14.36 -2.42 -3.92
CA SER A 111 15.34 -2.60 -4.99
C SER A 111 15.33 -4.05 -5.44
N TYR A 112 16.14 -4.35 -6.45
CA TYR A 112 16.41 -5.72 -6.87
C TYR A 112 16.91 -6.57 -5.69
N THR A 113 17.75 -6.01 -4.85
CA THR A 113 18.25 -6.68 -3.64
C THR A 113 17.14 -7.05 -2.68
N TYR A 114 16.16 -6.17 -2.51
CA TYR A 114 14.98 -6.44 -1.68
C TYR A 114 14.20 -7.65 -2.22
N THR A 115 13.93 -7.68 -3.52
CA THR A 115 13.22 -8.80 -4.16
C THR A 115 14.00 -10.10 -4.00
N THR A 116 15.30 -10.08 -4.20
CA THR A 116 16.18 -11.24 -4.01
C THR A 116 16.13 -11.73 -2.57
N GLY A 117 16.18 -10.81 -1.61
CA GLY A 117 16.06 -11.14 -0.18
C GLY A 117 14.74 -11.84 0.14
N TRP A 118 13.64 -11.40 -0.46
CA TRP A 118 12.34 -12.02 -0.29
C TRP A 118 12.32 -13.43 -0.85
N MET A 119 12.89 -13.65 -2.03
CA MET A 119 13.01 -14.99 -2.62
C MET A 119 13.76 -15.94 -1.69
N GLN A 120 14.87 -15.49 -1.11
CA GLN A 120 15.66 -16.30 -0.21
C GLN A 120 14.95 -16.53 1.13
N LYS A 121 14.41 -15.47 1.71
CA LYS A 121 13.81 -15.55 3.06
C LYS A 121 12.55 -16.38 3.10
N TYR A 122 11.71 -16.31 2.08
CA TYR A 122 10.39 -16.96 2.07
C TYR A 122 10.30 -18.11 1.08
N GLY A 123 11.40 -18.46 0.40
CA GLY A 123 11.40 -19.56 -0.58
C GLY A 123 10.47 -19.30 -1.77
N VAL A 124 10.29 -18.05 -2.14
CA VAL A 124 9.34 -17.66 -3.20
C VAL A 124 10.02 -17.77 -4.55
N PRO A 125 9.48 -18.54 -5.51
CA PRO A 125 10.07 -18.65 -6.84
C PRO A 125 9.88 -17.36 -7.64
N LYS A 126 10.79 -17.13 -8.59
CA LYS A 126 10.77 -15.93 -9.44
C LYS A 126 9.43 -15.77 -10.17
N SER A 127 8.84 -16.85 -10.66
CA SER A 127 7.56 -16.79 -11.35
C SER A 127 6.44 -16.22 -10.46
N GLN A 128 6.44 -16.53 -9.16
CA GLN A 128 5.47 -15.99 -8.23
C GLN A 128 5.74 -14.50 -7.93
N ILE A 129 7.00 -14.10 -7.85
CA ILE A 129 7.38 -12.69 -7.71
C ILE A 129 6.88 -11.90 -8.91
N ASP A 130 7.08 -12.39 -10.13
CA ASP A 130 6.61 -11.73 -11.35
C ASP A 130 5.08 -11.60 -11.36
N ALA A 131 4.36 -12.65 -10.94
CA ALA A 131 2.90 -12.61 -10.83
C ALA A 131 2.45 -11.57 -9.80
N SER A 132 3.15 -11.46 -8.67
CA SER A 132 2.87 -10.46 -7.63
C SER A 132 3.11 -9.04 -8.14
N PHE A 133 4.16 -8.81 -8.92
CA PHE A 133 4.40 -7.51 -9.54
C PHE A 133 3.28 -7.14 -10.51
N THR A 134 2.77 -8.09 -11.30
CA THR A 134 1.66 -7.84 -12.22
C THR A 134 0.42 -7.40 -11.45
N LYS A 135 0.06 -8.08 -10.37
CA LYS A 135 -1.07 -7.71 -9.52
C LYS A 135 -0.87 -6.33 -8.89
N SER A 136 0.30 -6.09 -8.33
CA SER A 136 0.64 -4.83 -7.69
C SER A 136 0.60 -3.66 -8.68
N TYR A 137 1.14 -3.88 -9.87
CA TYR A 137 1.15 -2.86 -10.92
C TYR A 137 -0.26 -2.50 -11.36
N SER A 138 -1.17 -3.47 -11.43
CA SER A 138 -2.57 -3.23 -11.78
C SER A 138 -3.25 -2.31 -10.74
N VAL A 139 -3.03 -2.56 -9.45
CA VAL A 139 -3.58 -1.71 -8.38
C VAL A 139 -2.97 -0.31 -8.45
N TYR A 140 -1.66 -0.22 -8.59
CA TYR A 140 -0.94 1.05 -8.73
C TYR A 140 -1.47 1.88 -9.88
N ASN A 141 -1.70 1.26 -11.05
CA ASN A 141 -2.25 1.97 -12.21
C ASN A 141 -3.64 2.53 -11.93
N ASP A 142 -4.50 1.76 -11.27
CA ASP A 142 -5.85 2.20 -10.93
C ASP A 142 -5.81 3.41 -10.00
N MET A 143 -4.93 3.37 -9.00
CA MET A 143 -4.70 4.49 -8.08
C MET A 143 -4.24 5.74 -8.84
N ASN A 144 -3.28 5.57 -9.75
CA ASN A 144 -2.73 6.69 -10.51
C ASN A 144 -3.75 7.34 -11.41
N LYS A 145 -4.62 6.57 -12.04
CA LYS A 145 -5.69 7.12 -12.88
C LYS A 145 -6.62 8.01 -12.06
N TYR A 146 -6.92 7.61 -10.85
CA TYR A 146 -7.81 8.37 -9.98
C TYR A 146 -7.13 9.62 -9.41
N VAL A 147 -5.93 9.45 -8.87
CA VAL A 147 -5.21 10.56 -8.21
C VAL A 147 -4.68 11.58 -9.21
N GLY A 148 -4.30 11.12 -10.40
CA GLY A 148 -3.77 11.98 -11.46
C GLY A 148 -2.27 12.21 -11.32
N GLU A 149 -1.73 13.01 -12.24
CA GLU A 149 -0.31 13.32 -12.27
C GLU A 149 0.10 14.24 -11.11
N PRO A 150 1.36 14.13 -10.66
CA PRO A 150 1.89 14.98 -9.59
C PRO A 150 1.96 16.45 -9.96
#